data_7db38ac6fc5dbde9f2b9e24520d82a83
#
_entry.id   7db38ac6fc5dbde9f2b9e24520d82a83
#
_cell.length_a   1.000
_cell.length_b   1.000
_cell.length_c   1.000
_cell.angle_alpha   90.00
_cell.angle_beta   90.00
_cell.angle_gamma   90.00
#
_symmetry.space_group_name_H-M   'P 1'
#
loop_
_entity.id
_entity.type
_entity.pdbx_description
1 polymer ?
#
loop_
_entity_poly.entity_id
_entity_poly.type
_entity_poly.pdbx_seq_one_letter_code
_entity_poly.pdbx_strand_id
1 'polypeptide(L)'
;MKKVLFTDLDGTILFSKNSLPKELKVENCVVVETYRNGHFGYMEKELVAFLQEWTQEQLFIPVTTRSTEQYERLAGCFSTFNLPFALASNGGNLYRYGRLDLEWQAATKQELRKELNQKDLVLVLIQKMIPATSIRKIKDSDELYYCVLTIERIWEKKFILEVNKELAKWGWCAYFQHKKLYFLPKALSKERGITRLKEEIAESAHYLAMGDTEMDYGMLKQQDQYLYFSGFSEKNLETTTYSLEKIHTLLEG
;
A
#
# COMPACT_ATOMS: atom_id res chain seq x y z
N MET A 1 -20.75 15.60 8.56
CA MET A 1 -19.29 15.60 8.89
C MET A 1 -18.56 15.08 7.65
N LYS A 2 -17.43 15.68 7.30
CA LYS A 2 -16.66 15.24 6.12
C LYS A 2 -16.08 13.85 6.38
N LYS A 3 -16.17 12.95 5.40
CA LYS A 3 -15.54 11.62 5.46
C LYS A 3 -14.20 11.63 4.73
N VAL A 4 -13.22 10.92 5.29
CA VAL A 4 -11.90 10.71 4.70
C VAL A 4 -11.60 9.24 4.64
N LEU A 5 -11.46 8.69 3.42
CA LEU A 5 -11.12 7.30 3.19
C LEU A 5 -9.62 7.16 2.87
N PHE A 6 -8.90 6.44 3.72
CA PHE A 6 -7.57 5.93 3.43
C PHE A 6 -7.68 4.50 2.92
N THR A 7 -7.17 4.21 1.73
CA THR A 7 -7.24 2.84 1.21
C THR A 7 -5.92 2.37 0.62
N ASP A 8 -5.55 1.12 0.91
CA ASP A 8 -4.58 0.43 0.09
C ASP A 8 -5.12 0.21 -1.33
N LEU A 9 -4.25 -0.10 -2.25
CA LEU A 9 -4.60 -0.33 -3.66
C LEU A 9 -4.54 -1.80 -4.02
N ASP A 10 -3.33 -2.38 -4.04
CA ASP A 10 -3.08 -3.71 -4.59
C ASP A 10 -3.62 -4.83 -3.68
N GLY A 11 -4.68 -5.49 -4.07
CA GLY A 11 -5.36 -6.52 -3.27
C GLY A 11 -6.59 -5.99 -2.51
N THR A 12 -6.75 -4.67 -2.45
CA THR A 12 -7.87 -4.00 -1.77
C THR A 12 -8.92 -3.52 -2.76
N ILE A 13 -8.55 -2.68 -3.73
CA ILE A 13 -9.45 -2.17 -4.79
C ILE A 13 -8.84 -2.32 -6.18
N LEU A 14 -7.56 -2.65 -6.27
CA LEU A 14 -6.80 -2.83 -7.50
C LEU A 14 -6.28 -4.27 -7.59
N PHE A 15 -6.60 -4.95 -8.66
CA PHE A 15 -6.32 -6.37 -8.82
C PHE A 15 -5.59 -6.67 -10.13
N SER A 16 -4.67 -7.64 -10.11
CA SER A 16 -4.23 -8.33 -11.32
C SER A 16 -5.26 -9.40 -11.70
N LYS A 17 -5.23 -9.91 -12.93
CA LYS A 17 -6.11 -11.01 -13.37
C LYS A 17 -6.06 -12.21 -12.44
N ASN A 18 -4.88 -12.52 -11.88
CA ASN A 18 -4.66 -13.68 -11.01
C ASN A 18 -5.00 -13.42 -9.53
N SER A 19 -5.24 -12.17 -9.15
CA SER A 19 -5.60 -11.76 -7.79
C SER A 19 -7.02 -11.21 -7.68
N LEU A 20 -7.82 -11.34 -8.73
CA LEU A 20 -9.23 -10.96 -8.67
C LEU A 20 -9.94 -11.76 -7.58
N PRO A 21 -10.75 -11.11 -6.73
CA PRO A 21 -11.68 -11.79 -5.84
C PRO A 21 -12.57 -12.78 -6.62
N LYS A 22 -12.97 -13.89 -5.99
CA LYS A 22 -13.78 -14.92 -6.65
C LYS A 22 -15.12 -14.41 -7.16
N GLU A 23 -15.66 -13.43 -6.46
CA GLU A 23 -16.95 -12.79 -6.73
C GLU A 23 -16.87 -11.80 -7.89
N LEU A 24 -15.65 -11.33 -8.24
CA LEU A 24 -15.44 -10.29 -9.24
C LEU A 24 -14.96 -10.88 -10.57
N LYS A 25 -15.73 -10.65 -11.62
CA LYS A 25 -15.40 -11.08 -12.99
C LYS A 25 -14.68 -9.95 -13.75
N VAL A 26 -13.73 -10.33 -14.63
CA VAL A 26 -12.98 -9.36 -15.47
C VAL A 26 -13.90 -8.47 -16.30
N GLU A 27 -15.02 -9.01 -16.79
CA GLU A 27 -16.03 -8.27 -17.58
C GLU A 27 -16.70 -7.13 -16.80
N ASN A 28 -16.71 -7.23 -15.45
CA ASN A 28 -17.22 -6.19 -14.56
C ASN A 28 -16.12 -5.19 -14.12
N CYS A 29 -14.94 -5.28 -14.72
CA CYS A 29 -13.81 -4.41 -14.37
C CYS A 29 -13.48 -3.43 -15.50
N VAL A 30 -12.85 -2.33 -15.12
CA VAL A 30 -12.13 -1.43 -16.02
C VAL A 30 -10.61 -1.70 -15.88
N VAL A 31 -9.90 -1.56 -16.99
CA VAL A 31 -8.43 -1.55 -16.99
C VAL A 31 -7.96 -0.18 -16.52
N VAL A 32 -7.23 -0.14 -15.43
CA VAL A 32 -6.72 1.11 -14.83
C VAL A 32 -5.21 1.26 -14.97
N GLU A 33 -4.53 0.18 -15.31
CA GLU A 33 -3.08 0.17 -15.52
C GLU A 33 -2.72 -0.88 -16.58
N THR A 34 -1.80 -0.50 -17.49
CA THR A 34 -1.25 -1.43 -18.48
C THR A 34 0.27 -1.52 -18.31
N TYR A 35 0.78 -2.74 -18.18
CA TYR A 35 2.21 -3.02 -18.11
C TYR A 35 2.79 -3.29 -19.50
N ARG A 36 4.09 -3.00 -19.70
CA ARG A 36 4.79 -3.22 -20.98
C ARG A 36 4.73 -4.67 -21.51
N ASN A 37 4.51 -5.64 -20.62
CA ASN A 37 4.41 -7.06 -20.96
C ASN A 37 2.96 -7.53 -21.22
N GLY A 38 2.02 -6.62 -21.41
CA GLY A 38 0.60 -6.94 -21.69
C GLY A 38 -0.20 -7.39 -20.47
N HIS A 39 0.33 -7.29 -19.26
CA HIS A 39 -0.47 -7.48 -18.04
C HIS A 39 -1.26 -6.20 -17.73
N PHE A 40 -2.39 -6.37 -17.05
CA PHE A 40 -3.32 -5.29 -16.73
C PHE A 40 -3.62 -5.24 -15.23
N GLY A 41 -3.84 -4.02 -14.72
CA GLY A 41 -4.48 -3.78 -13.44
C GLY A 41 -5.97 -3.47 -13.64
N TYR A 42 -6.81 -4.01 -12.78
CA TYR A 42 -8.27 -3.96 -12.87
C TYR A 42 -8.88 -3.35 -11.61
N MET A 43 -9.90 -2.51 -11.79
CA MET A 43 -10.82 -2.09 -10.72
C MET A 43 -12.26 -2.43 -11.13
N GLU A 44 -13.12 -2.71 -10.16
CA GLU A 44 -14.55 -2.92 -10.40
C GLU A 44 -15.20 -1.65 -10.98
N LYS A 45 -15.99 -1.79 -12.06
CA LYS A 45 -16.61 -0.65 -12.75
C LYS A 45 -17.52 0.16 -11.85
N GLU A 46 -18.35 -0.53 -11.08
CA GLU A 46 -19.32 0.11 -10.17
C GLU A 46 -18.59 0.85 -9.04
N LEU A 47 -17.51 0.27 -8.49
CA LEU A 47 -16.69 0.95 -7.49
C LEU A 47 -16.02 2.21 -8.06
N VAL A 48 -15.52 2.15 -9.30
CA VAL A 48 -14.93 3.33 -9.96
C VAL A 48 -15.96 4.44 -10.10
N ALA A 49 -17.16 4.11 -10.62
CA ALA A 49 -18.23 5.09 -10.78
C ALA A 49 -18.67 5.69 -9.44
N PHE A 50 -18.84 4.85 -8.42
CA PHE A 50 -19.21 5.28 -7.08
C PHE A 50 -18.14 6.20 -6.46
N LEU A 51 -16.86 5.83 -6.54
CA LEU A 51 -15.78 6.67 -6.00
C LEU A 51 -15.63 7.99 -6.74
N GLN A 52 -15.86 8.03 -8.06
CA GLN A 52 -15.86 9.27 -8.84
C GLN A 52 -16.92 10.26 -8.35
N GLU A 53 -18.12 9.78 -8.03
CA GLU A 53 -19.20 10.58 -7.45
C GLU A 53 -18.89 10.98 -5.99
N TRP A 54 -18.50 10.01 -5.17
CA TRP A 54 -18.20 10.19 -3.75
C TRP A 54 -17.09 11.22 -3.50
N THR A 55 -16.07 11.25 -4.37
CA THR A 55 -14.95 12.21 -4.26
C THR A 55 -15.31 13.66 -4.60
N GLN A 56 -16.51 13.94 -5.06
CA GLN A 56 -16.96 15.34 -5.25
C GLN A 56 -17.17 16.05 -3.91
N GLU A 57 -17.55 15.32 -2.86
CA GLU A 57 -17.84 15.86 -1.54
C GLU A 57 -16.89 15.37 -0.45
N GLN A 58 -16.35 14.16 -0.59
CA GLN A 58 -15.56 13.47 0.41
C GLN A 58 -14.09 13.34 -0.04
N LEU A 59 -13.20 12.95 0.87
CA LEU A 59 -11.78 12.75 0.56
C LEU A 59 -11.44 11.26 0.41
N PHE A 60 -11.02 10.87 -0.78
CA PHE A 60 -10.42 9.58 -1.08
C PHE A 60 -8.91 9.73 -1.19
N ILE A 61 -8.16 9.00 -0.38
CA ILE A 61 -6.71 9.09 -0.27
C ILE A 61 -6.10 7.71 -0.44
N PRO A 62 -5.55 7.37 -1.61
CA PRO A 62 -4.78 6.15 -1.81
C PRO A 62 -3.53 6.14 -0.91
N VAL A 63 -3.26 4.99 -0.26
CA VAL A 63 -2.09 4.77 0.61
C VAL A 63 -1.45 3.44 0.25
N THR A 64 -0.37 3.46 -0.53
CA THR A 64 0.14 2.25 -1.17
C THR A 64 1.64 2.02 -0.94
N THR A 65 2.04 0.75 -1.01
CA THR A 65 3.46 0.35 -1.07
C THR A 65 4.08 0.54 -2.46
N ARG A 66 3.32 0.98 -3.46
CA ARG A 66 3.86 1.27 -4.79
C ARG A 66 4.90 2.38 -4.71
N SER A 67 6.02 2.22 -5.45
CA SER A 67 6.96 3.34 -5.66
C SER A 67 6.29 4.46 -6.47
N THR A 68 6.91 5.63 -6.50
CA THR A 68 6.46 6.77 -7.33
C THR A 68 6.24 6.36 -8.77
N GLU A 69 7.23 5.70 -9.41
CA GLU A 69 7.12 5.16 -10.78
C GLU A 69 5.89 4.23 -10.94
N GLN A 70 5.59 3.41 -9.94
CA GLN A 70 4.48 2.47 -10.00
C GLN A 70 3.13 3.16 -9.78
N TYR A 71 3.08 4.16 -8.90
CA TYR A 71 1.87 4.93 -8.62
C TYR A 71 1.48 5.80 -9.83
N GLU A 72 2.45 6.45 -10.46
CA GLU A 72 2.23 7.31 -11.64
C GLU A 72 1.61 6.57 -12.83
N ARG A 73 1.77 5.26 -12.93
CA ARG A 73 1.08 4.45 -13.97
C ARG A 73 -0.45 4.44 -13.80
N LEU A 74 -0.97 4.81 -12.64
CA LEU A 74 -2.40 4.94 -12.36
C LEU A 74 -2.95 6.33 -12.72
N ALA A 75 -2.11 7.28 -13.12
CA ALA A 75 -2.49 8.67 -13.38
C ALA A 75 -3.66 8.79 -14.38
N GLY A 76 -3.71 7.93 -15.40
CA GLY A 76 -4.80 7.92 -16.37
C GLY A 76 -6.17 7.63 -15.75
N CYS A 77 -6.26 6.67 -14.85
CA CYS A 77 -7.49 6.36 -14.11
C CYS A 77 -7.75 7.44 -13.04
N PHE A 78 -6.74 7.75 -12.24
CA PHE A 78 -6.91 8.65 -11.10
C PHE A 78 -7.11 10.12 -11.47
N SER A 79 -6.81 10.52 -12.70
CA SER A 79 -7.15 11.86 -13.21
C SER A 79 -8.66 12.12 -13.27
N THR A 80 -9.49 11.08 -13.26
CA THR A 80 -10.96 11.18 -13.25
C THR A 80 -11.54 11.31 -11.84
N PHE A 81 -10.71 11.19 -10.80
CA PHE A 81 -11.10 11.34 -9.40
C PHE A 81 -10.62 12.69 -8.87
N ASN A 82 -11.35 13.26 -7.94
CA ASN A 82 -10.88 14.43 -7.19
C ASN A 82 -9.94 13.96 -6.05
N LEU A 83 -8.65 13.77 -6.37
CA LEU A 83 -7.62 13.30 -5.43
C LEU A 83 -6.68 14.44 -5.02
N PRO A 84 -6.96 15.16 -3.91
CA PRO A 84 -6.05 16.18 -3.43
C PRO A 84 -4.76 15.57 -2.86
N PHE A 85 -4.83 14.34 -2.34
CA PHE A 85 -3.70 13.65 -1.73
C PHE A 85 -3.62 12.18 -2.15
N ALA A 86 -2.39 11.65 -2.21
CA ALA A 86 -2.12 10.22 -2.23
C ALA A 86 -0.76 9.93 -1.59
N LEU A 87 -0.65 8.84 -0.84
CA LEU A 87 0.59 8.40 -0.19
C LEU A 87 1.14 7.18 -0.91
N ALA A 88 2.30 7.31 -1.54
CA ALA A 88 3.06 6.25 -2.16
C ALA A 88 4.25 5.81 -1.28
N SER A 89 4.94 4.74 -1.70
CA SER A 89 6.15 4.23 -1.03
C SER A 89 5.95 3.98 0.46
N ASN A 90 4.81 3.33 0.80
CA ASN A 90 4.42 3.02 2.18
C ASN A 90 4.28 4.25 3.09
N GLY A 91 3.80 5.37 2.54
CA GLY A 91 3.65 6.65 3.25
C GLY A 91 4.87 7.58 3.14
N GLY A 92 5.94 7.14 2.47
CA GLY A 92 7.18 7.90 2.33
C GLY A 92 7.12 9.06 1.34
N ASN A 93 6.24 8.98 0.36
CA ASN A 93 6.04 9.99 -0.67
C ASN A 93 4.59 10.46 -0.71
N LEU A 94 4.37 11.77 -0.69
CA LEU A 94 3.07 12.40 -0.83
C LEU A 94 2.89 12.97 -2.25
N TYR A 95 1.74 12.73 -2.83
CA TYR A 95 1.26 13.43 -4.02
C TYR A 95 0.19 14.43 -3.63
N ARG A 96 0.30 15.65 -4.16
CA ARG A 96 -0.72 16.71 -4.03
C ARG A 96 -1.27 17.02 -5.42
N TYR A 97 -2.55 16.79 -5.63
CA TYR A 97 -3.21 17.00 -6.94
C TYR A 97 -2.42 16.36 -8.10
N GLY A 98 -1.97 15.10 -7.89
CA GLY A 98 -1.21 14.32 -8.86
C GLY A 98 0.26 14.72 -9.03
N ARG A 99 0.80 15.65 -8.24
CA ARG A 99 2.21 16.06 -8.25
C ARG A 99 2.94 15.61 -7.01
N LEU A 100 4.14 15.06 -7.20
CA LEU A 100 5.01 14.65 -6.09
C LEU A 100 5.42 15.86 -5.25
N ASP A 101 5.22 15.77 -3.93
CA ASP A 101 5.66 16.76 -2.96
C ASP A 101 7.12 16.49 -2.56
N LEU A 102 8.03 17.31 -3.10
CA LEU A 102 9.47 17.17 -2.86
C LEU A 102 9.87 17.53 -1.43
N GLU A 103 9.14 18.42 -0.76
CA GLU A 103 9.41 18.78 0.64
C GLU A 103 9.04 17.62 1.57
N TRP A 104 7.89 16.97 1.32
CA TRP A 104 7.52 15.74 2.02
C TRP A 104 8.57 14.65 1.85
N GLN A 105 9.02 14.42 0.61
CA GLN A 105 10.03 13.42 0.32
C GLN A 105 11.36 13.72 1.03
N ALA A 106 11.82 14.97 0.99
CA ALA A 106 13.05 15.38 1.66
C ALA A 106 12.95 15.21 3.19
N ALA A 107 11.84 15.61 3.79
CA ALA A 107 11.60 15.44 5.22
C ALA A 107 11.55 13.97 5.61
N THR A 108 10.90 13.11 4.81
CA THR A 108 10.88 11.65 5.03
C THR A 108 12.30 11.07 5.01
N LYS A 109 13.12 11.42 4.02
CA LYS A 109 14.52 10.96 3.96
C LYS A 109 15.35 11.45 5.14
N GLN A 110 15.11 12.67 5.60
CA GLN A 110 15.79 13.23 6.78
C GLN A 110 15.40 12.49 8.06
N GLU A 111 14.12 12.22 8.27
CA GLU A 111 13.61 11.44 9.42
C GLU A 111 14.19 10.03 9.46
N LEU A 112 14.29 9.37 8.30
CA LEU A 112 14.77 8.00 8.14
C LEU A 112 16.30 7.91 7.96
N ARG A 113 17.02 9.01 8.09
CA ARG A 113 18.45 9.08 7.75
C ARG A 113 19.30 8.01 8.43
N LYS A 114 19.01 7.70 9.71
CA LYS A 114 19.78 6.70 10.47
C LYS A 114 19.61 5.30 9.87
N GLU A 115 18.38 4.92 9.57
CA GLU A 115 18.03 3.64 8.97
C GLU A 115 18.53 3.55 7.54
N LEU A 116 18.38 4.62 6.75
CA LEU A 116 18.81 4.67 5.34
C LEU A 116 20.32 4.57 5.20
N ASN A 117 21.10 5.05 6.15
CA ASN A 117 22.55 4.86 6.19
C ASN A 117 22.96 3.37 6.35
N GLN A 118 22.04 2.47 6.71
CA GLN A 118 22.29 1.03 6.83
C GLN A 118 21.83 0.24 5.58
N LYS A 119 21.35 0.90 4.54
CA LYS A 119 20.78 0.23 3.35
C LYS A 119 21.72 -0.79 2.71
N ASP A 120 23.00 -0.48 2.62
CA ASP A 120 23.98 -1.39 2.01
C ASP A 120 24.13 -2.67 2.85
N LEU A 121 24.12 -2.56 4.19
CA LEU A 121 24.16 -3.71 5.09
C LEU A 121 22.88 -4.56 4.94
N VAL A 122 21.73 -3.91 4.78
CA VAL A 122 20.45 -4.60 4.51
C VAL A 122 20.52 -5.34 3.18
N LEU A 123 21.08 -4.74 2.13
CA LEU A 123 21.25 -5.40 0.83
C LEU A 123 22.14 -6.63 0.92
N VAL A 124 23.27 -6.53 1.65
CA VAL A 124 24.17 -7.66 1.91
C VAL A 124 23.42 -8.77 2.68
N LEU A 125 22.62 -8.42 3.68
CA LEU A 125 21.81 -9.39 4.42
C LEU A 125 20.79 -10.10 3.51
N ILE A 126 20.08 -9.35 2.67
CA ILE A 126 19.14 -9.91 1.68
C ILE A 126 19.84 -10.95 0.81
N GLN A 127 21.00 -10.59 0.24
CA GLN A 127 21.79 -11.49 -0.63
C GLN A 127 22.33 -12.72 0.10
N LYS A 128 22.62 -12.60 1.39
CA LYS A 128 23.10 -13.71 2.23
C LYS A 128 21.97 -14.67 2.61
N MET A 129 20.79 -14.15 2.96
CA MET A 129 19.69 -14.95 3.50
C MET A 129 18.79 -15.54 2.41
N ILE A 130 18.71 -14.91 1.24
CA ILE A 130 17.85 -15.35 0.15
C ILE A 130 18.73 -15.97 -0.94
N PRO A 131 18.54 -17.27 -1.29
CA PRO A 131 19.27 -17.88 -2.37
C PRO A 131 19.10 -17.12 -3.67
N ALA A 132 20.20 -16.84 -4.37
CA ALA A 132 20.19 -16.09 -5.63
C ALA A 132 19.26 -16.72 -6.67
N THR A 133 19.15 -18.06 -6.69
CA THR A 133 18.25 -18.84 -7.55
C THR A 133 16.77 -18.58 -7.27
N SER A 134 16.42 -18.08 -6.08
CA SER A 134 15.05 -17.74 -5.71
C SER A 134 14.69 -16.28 -6.01
N ILE A 135 15.68 -15.44 -6.31
CA ILE A 135 15.48 -14.01 -6.57
C ILE A 135 15.25 -13.78 -8.05
N ARG A 136 14.09 -13.25 -8.40
CA ARG A 136 13.83 -12.76 -9.75
C ARG A 136 14.38 -11.36 -9.96
N LYS A 137 14.21 -10.47 -8.97
CA LYS A 137 14.66 -9.08 -9.01
C LYS A 137 14.68 -8.47 -7.61
N ILE A 138 15.71 -7.67 -7.32
CA ILE A 138 15.73 -6.74 -6.19
C ILE A 138 15.49 -5.34 -6.76
N LYS A 139 14.52 -4.63 -6.21
CA LYS A 139 14.22 -3.23 -6.54
C LYS A 139 14.55 -2.36 -5.35
N ASP A 140 15.32 -1.31 -5.57
CA ASP A 140 15.38 -0.16 -4.67
C ASP A 140 14.18 0.74 -5.01
N SER A 141 13.28 0.90 -4.06
CA SER A 141 12.04 1.65 -4.25
C SER A 141 12.22 3.04 -3.65
N ASP A 142 12.34 4.05 -4.51
CA ASP A 142 12.48 5.48 -4.19
C ASP A 142 13.64 5.78 -3.21
N GLU A 143 14.66 4.93 -3.19
CA GLU A 143 15.79 4.97 -2.24
C GLU A 143 15.37 4.78 -0.75
N LEU A 144 14.12 4.42 -0.49
CA LEU A 144 13.55 4.27 0.84
C LEU A 144 13.57 2.82 1.35
N TYR A 145 13.37 1.84 0.47
CA TYR A 145 13.28 0.42 0.86
C TYR A 145 13.57 -0.52 -0.30
N TYR A 146 13.81 -1.80 0.02
CA TYR A 146 13.98 -2.83 -0.98
C TYR A 146 12.70 -3.68 -1.12
N CYS A 147 12.30 -3.94 -2.38
CA CYS A 147 11.31 -4.95 -2.72
C CYS A 147 11.99 -6.07 -3.49
N VAL A 148 12.04 -7.27 -2.91
CA VAL A 148 12.57 -8.48 -3.54
C VAL A 148 11.43 -9.26 -4.16
N LEU A 149 11.47 -9.43 -5.47
CA LEU A 149 10.56 -10.31 -6.21
C LEU A 149 11.16 -11.70 -6.27
N THR A 150 10.40 -12.70 -5.81
CA THR A 150 10.83 -14.09 -5.83
C THR A 150 10.17 -14.88 -6.96
N ILE A 151 10.80 -16.00 -7.38
CA ILE A 151 10.27 -16.90 -8.40
C ILE A 151 9.07 -17.65 -7.85
N GLU A 152 9.19 -18.14 -6.61
CA GLU A 152 8.16 -18.93 -5.94
C GLU A 152 7.80 -18.33 -4.58
N ARG A 153 6.67 -18.75 -4.01
CA ARG A 153 6.27 -18.42 -2.65
C ARG A 153 6.92 -19.43 -1.69
N ILE A 154 8.13 -19.10 -1.18
CA ILE A 154 8.99 -20.09 -0.48
C ILE A 154 9.11 -19.81 1.03
N TRP A 155 8.47 -18.78 1.57
CA TRP A 155 8.88 -18.26 2.89
C TRP A 155 7.94 -18.73 3.99
N GLU A 156 8.51 -19.48 4.94
CA GLU A 156 7.85 -19.86 6.17
C GLU A 156 7.89 -18.70 7.19
N LYS A 157 6.93 -18.66 8.11
CA LYS A 157 6.90 -17.67 9.21
C LYS A 157 8.23 -17.63 9.99
N LYS A 158 8.87 -18.78 10.21
CA LYS A 158 10.16 -18.89 10.90
C LYS A 158 11.26 -18.10 10.19
N PHE A 159 11.34 -18.18 8.86
CA PHE A 159 12.32 -17.42 8.07
C PHE A 159 12.12 -15.92 8.26
N ILE A 160 10.89 -15.42 8.17
CA ILE A 160 10.58 -14.01 8.34
C ILE A 160 10.93 -13.52 9.76
N LEU A 161 10.71 -14.35 10.78
CA LEU A 161 11.11 -14.02 12.16
C LEU A 161 12.62 -13.91 12.31
N GLU A 162 13.39 -14.84 11.70
CA GLU A 162 14.86 -14.80 11.71
C GLU A 162 15.40 -13.57 10.99
N VAL A 163 14.87 -13.25 9.81
CA VAL A 163 15.20 -12.04 9.04
C VAL A 163 14.92 -10.79 9.86
N ASN A 164 13.74 -10.71 10.47
CA ASN A 164 13.33 -9.54 11.27
C ASN A 164 14.21 -9.36 12.52
N LYS A 165 14.70 -10.46 13.14
CA LYS A 165 15.63 -10.39 14.26
C LYS A 165 16.96 -9.72 13.86
N GLU A 166 17.48 -10.03 12.68
CA GLU A 166 18.70 -9.41 12.17
C GLU A 166 18.47 -7.94 11.77
N LEU A 167 17.38 -7.66 11.04
CA LEU A 167 17.01 -6.31 10.58
C LEU A 167 16.77 -5.34 11.73
N ALA A 168 16.23 -5.82 12.85
CA ALA A 168 15.91 -5.00 14.02
C ALA A 168 17.12 -4.25 14.56
N LYS A 169 18.33 -4.78 14.38
CA LYS A 169 19.61 -4.15 14.80
C LYS A 169 19.85 -2.80 14.10
N TRP A 170 19.26 -2.62 12.93
CA TRP A 170 19.41 -1.43 12.10
C TRP A 170 18.11 -0.59 12.01
N GLY A 171 17.07 -0.93 12.80
CA GLY A 171 15.78 -0.26 12.74
C GLY A 171 14.95 -0.63 11.51
N TRP A 172 15.27 -1.75 10.84
CA TRP A 172 14.56 -2.26 9.69
C TRP A 172 13.63 -3.43 10.04
N CYS A 173 12.69 -3.75 9.15
CA CYS A 173 11.83 -4.92 9.21
C CYS A 173 11.55 -5.47 7.81
N ALA A 174 11.05 -6.71 7.76
CA ALA A 174 10.62 -7.35 6.53
C ALA A 174 9.17 -7.82 6.64
N TYR A 175 8.43 -7.65 5.55
CA TYR A 175 7.09 -8.18 5.34
C TYR A 175 7.06 -9.05 4.10
N PHE A 176 6.17 -10.02 4.09
CA PHE A 176 5.99 -10.92 2.99
C PHE A 176 4.58 -10.82 2.44
N GLN A 177 4.47 -10.62 1.13
CA GLN A 177 3.20 -10.60 0.42
C GLN A 177 3.32 -11.40 -0.89
N HIS A 178 2.71 -12.58 -0.96
CA HIS A 178 2.76 -13.48 -2.12
C HIS A 178 4.21 -13.82 -2.54
N LYS A 179 4.68 -13.27 -3.65
CA LYS A 179 6.05 -13.44 -4.20
C LYS A 179 6.92 -12.19 -3.96
N LYS A 180 6.55 -11.32 -3.04
CA LYS A 180 7.28 -10.10 -2.72
C LYS A 180 7.72 -10.12 -1.27
N LEU A 181 8.96 -9.75 -1.02
CA LEU A 181 9.49 -9.45 0.30
C LEU A 181 9.83 -7.96 0.33
N TYR A 182 9.29 -7.26 1.28
CA TYR A 182 9.57 -5.85 1.52
C TYR A 182 10.52 -5.72 2.69
N PHE A 183 11.65 -5.04 2.49
CA PHE A 183 12.64 -4.72 3.51
C PHE A 183 12.64 -3.22 3.68
N LEU A 184 12.16 -2.69 4.78
CA LEU A 184 11.94 -1.27 4.98
C LEU A 184 12.29 -0.81 6.40
N PRO A 185 12.66 0.47 6.60
CA PRO A 185 12.75 1.06 7.91
C PRO A 185 11.44 0.88 8.68
N LYS A 186 11.48 0.49 9.95
CA LYS A 186 10.27 0.34 10.79
C LYS A 186 9.45 1.63 10.88
N ALA A 187 10.13 2.75 10.81
CA ALA A 187 9.50 4.06 10.84
C ALA A 187 8.83 4.43 9.50
N LEU A 188 9.09 3.71 8.40
CA LEU A 188 8.40 3.90 7.12
C LEU A 188 7.14 3.04 7.10
N SER A 189 5.99 3.63 7.42
CA SER A 189 4.71 2.92 7.46
C SER A 189 3.57 3.81 6.95
N LYS A 190 2.52 3.16 6.41
CA LYS A 190 1.27 3.83 6.01
C LYS A 190 0.68 4.64 7.14
N GLU A 191 0.67 4.08 8.35
CA GLU A 191 0.21 4.71 9.59
C GLU A 191 0.92 6.04 9.85
N ARG A 192 2.25 6.10 9.78
CA ARG A 192 3.01 7.34 9.99
C ARG A 192 2.74 8.38 8.91
N GLY A 193 2.68 7.95 7.65
CA GLY A 193 2.32 8.83 6.54
C GLY A 193 0.95 9.47 6.75
N ILE A 194 -0.03 8.68 7.16
CA ILE A 194 -1.39 9.17 7.46
C ILE A 194 -1.39 10.11 8.67
N THR A 195 -0.71 9.75 9.76
CA THR A 195 -0.64 10.61 10.95
C THR A 195 -0.09 12.00 10.60
N ARG A 196 0.99 12.04 9.84
CA ARG A 196 1.56 13.31 9.36
C ARG A 196 0.62 14.06 8.41
N LEU A 197 -0.08 13.36 7.51
CA LEU A 197 -1.03 13.99 6.58
C LEU A 197 -2.28 14.52 7.29
N LYS A 198 -2.72 13.86 8.37
CA LYS A 198 -3.87 14.33 9.17
C LYS A 198 -3.66 15.71 9.79
N GLU A 199 -2.42 16.14 10.03
CA GLU A 199 -2.11 17.49 10.52
C GLU A 199 -2.54 18.59 9.51
N GLU A 200 -2.70 18.21 8.23
CA GLU A 200 -3.12 19.12 7.15
C GLU A 200 -4.60 18.99 6.78
N ILE A 201 -5.26 17.91 7.23
CA ILE A 201 -6.68 17.64 6.97
C ILE A 201 -7.48 18.22 8.13
N ALA A 202 -8.67 18.75 7.85
CA ALA A 202 -9.54 19.38 8.86
C ALA A 202 -9.81 18.46 10.07
N GLU A 203 -9.71 19.02 11.28
CA GLU A 203 -9.79 18.32 12.58
C GLU A 203 -11.09 17.53 12.82
N SER A 204 -12.18 17.84 12.14
CA SER A 204 -13.50 17.24 12.35
C SER A 204 -13.96 16.35 11.19
N ALA A 205 -13.15 15.37 10.82
CA ALA A 205 -13.49 14.38 9.81
C ALA A 205 -13.81 13.03 10.45
N HIS A 206 -14.66 12.23 9.79
CA HIS A 206 -14.84 10.81 10.08
C HIS A 206 -13.88 10.01 9.20
N TYR A 207 -12.97 9.27 9.84
CA TYR A 207 -11.88 8.59 9.16
C TYR A 207 -12.21 7.13 8.92
N LEU A 208 -12.10 6.71 7.68
CA LEU A 208 -12.36 5.35 7.20
C LEU A 208 -11.09 4.74 6.61
N ALA A 209 -10.95 3.42 6.66
CA ALA A 209 -9.84 2.75 5.99
C ALA A 209 -10.21 1.41 5.35
N MET A 210 -9.45 1.05 4.29
CA MET A 210 -9.50 -0.27 3.67
C MET A 210 -8.10 -0.80 3.39
N GLY A 211 -7.88 -2.11 3.59
CA GLY A 211 -6.60 -2.78 3.35
C GLY A 211 -6.73 -4.29 3.32
N ASP A 212 -5.66 -5.00 2.90
CA ASP A 212 -5.69 -6.45 2.74
C ASP A 212 -4.50 -7.19 3.37
N THR A 213 -3.47 -6.45 3.83
CA THR A 213 -2.23 -7.05 4.32
C THR A 213 -1.85 -6.63 5.75
N GLU A 214 -0.86 -7.33 6.32
CA GLU A 214 -0.28 -6.96 7.62
C GLU A 214 0.30 -5.53 7.63
N MET A 215 0.75 -5.03 6.49
CA MET A 215 1.30 -3.67 6.36
C MET A 215 0.23 -2.58 6.53
N ASP A 216 -1.06 -2.95 6.46
CA ASP A 216 -2.19 -2.05 6.61
C ASP A 216 -2.69 -1.93 8.05
N TYR A 217 -2.24 -2.82 8.96
CA TYR A 217 -2.77 -2.89 10.33
C TYR A 217 -2.72 -1.57 11.08
N GLY A 218 -1.58 -0.87 11.02
CA GLY A 218 -1.44 0.43 11.69
C GLY A 218 -2.43 1.44 11.11
N MET A 219 -2.55 1.48 9.78
CA MET A 219 -3.50 2.32 9.07
C MET A 219 -4.95 2.03 9.50
N LEU A 220 -5.37 0.76 9.49
CA LEU A 220 -6.74 0.35 9.80
C LEU A 220 -7.14 0.70 11.25
N LYS A 221 -6.25 0.41 12.21
CA LYS A 221 -6.52 0.60 13.65
C LYS A 221 -6.63 2.05 14.11
N GLN A 222 -6.13 2.98 13.31
CA GLN A 222 -6.16 4.42 13.63
C GLN A 222 -7.41 5.12 13.13
N GLN A 223 -8.32 4.42 12.45
CA GLN A 223 -9.50 5.03 11.87
C GLN A 223 -10.77 4.64 12.66
N ASP A 224 -11.82 5.43 12.46
CA ASP A 224 -13.09 5.24 13.16
C ASP A 224 -13.79 3.95 12.71
N GLN A 225 -13.70 3.63 11.41
CA GLN A 225 -14.21 2.39 10.82
C GLN A 225 -13.25 1.87 9.74
N TYR A 226 -13.26 0.56 9.52
CA TYR A 226 -12.42 -0.05 8.50
C TYR A 226 -13.00 -1.32 7.89
N LEU A 227 -12.51 -1.68 6.68
CA LEU A 227 -12.63 -3.01 6.08
C LEU A 227 -11.24 -3.63 5.89
N TYR A 228 -11.09 -4.85 6.39
CA TYR A 228 -9.87 -5.64 6.22
C TYR A 228 -10.17 -6.87 5.36
N PHE A 229 -9.74 -6.83 4.10
CA PHE A 229 -9.96 -7.87 3.10
C PHE A 229 -8.90 -8.96 3.20
N SER A 230 -8.87 -9.73 4.26
CA SER A 230 -7.91 -10.81 4.45
C SER A 230 -8.59 -12.14 4.65
N GLY A 231 -8.03 -13.18 4.02
CA GLY A 231 -8.43 -14.57 4.28
C GLY A 231 -7.90 -15.14 5.61
N PHE A 232 -7.09 -14.37 6.35
CA PHE A 232 -6.49 -14.80 7.61
C PHE A 232 -6.77 -13.79 8.72
N SER A 233 -7.47 -14.24 9.75
CA SER A 233 -7.63 -13.45 10.99
C SER A 233 -6.29 -13.38 11.71
N GLU A 234 -5.71 -12.19 11.81
CA GLU A 234 -4.50 -11.93 12.59
C GLU A 234 -4.70 -10.69 13.48
N LYS A 235 -4.13 -10.73 14.70
CA LYS A 235 -3.98 -9.57 15.60
C LYS A 235 -5.30 -8.83 15.96
N ASN A 236 -6.41 -9.54 16.16
CA ASN A 236 -7.68 -8.96 16.59
C ASN A 236 -8.30 -7.92 15.62
N LEU A 237 -8.08 -8.05 14.33
CA LEU A 237 -8.83 -7.35 13.31
C LEU A 237 -9.91 -8.25 12.73
N GLU A 238 -11.12 -7.72 12.61
CA GLU A 238 -12.19 -8.39 11.89
C GLU A 238 -11.87 -8.42 10.40
N THR A 239 -11.86 -9.62 9.83
CA THR A 239 -11.61 -9.82 8.41
C THR A 239 -12.90 -10.02 7.65
N THR A 240 -12.88 -9.59 6.39
CA THR A 240 -14.00 -9.83 5.49
C THR A 240 -13.51 -10.20 4.09
N THR A 241 -14.36 -10.81 3.29
CA THR A 241 -14.11 -10.95 1.85
C THR A 241 -14.45 -9.66 1.13
N TYR A 242 -13.80 -9.44 -0.03
CA TYR A 242 -14.13 -8.31 -0.90
C TYR A 242 -15.62 -8.32 -1.23
N SER A 243 -16.28 -7.18 -1.08
CA SER A 243 -17.68 -6.98 -1.41
C SER A 243 -17.96 -5.50 -1.63
N LEU A 244 -18.52 -5.18 -2.79
CA LEU A 244 -18.94 -3.82 -3.11
C LEU A 244 -20.00 -3.29 -2.14
N GLU A 245 -20.96 -4.14 -1.74
CA GLU A 245 -21.99 -3.81 -0.75
C GLU A 245 -21.37 -3.36 0.59
N LYS A 246 -20.34 -4.09 1.08
CA LYS A 246 -19.67 -3.71 2.33
C LYS A 246 -18.90 -2.40 2.18
N ILE A 247 -18.30 -2.16 1.00
CA ILE A 247 -17.62 -0.88 0.71
C ILE A 247 -18.66 0.25 0.74
N HIS A 248 -19.81 0.11 0.08
CA HIS A 248 -20.89 1.09 0.13
C HIS A 248 -21.37 1.32 1.57
N THR A 249 -21.61 0.26 2.33
CA THR A 249 -22.02 0.37 3.74
C THR A 249 -20.99 1.16 4.57
N LEU A 250 -19.70 0.91 4.39
CA LEU A 250 -18.66 1.68 5.07
C LEU A 250 -18.68 3.16 4.68
N LEU A 251 -18.85 3.46 3.39
CA LEU A 251 -18.73 4.82 2.86
C LEU A 251 -20.00 5.68 3.05
N GLU A 252 -21.17 5.06 3.11
CA GLU A 252 -22.46 5.75 3.28
C GLU A 252 -22.92 5.82 4.74
N GLY A 253 -22.58 4.80 5.58
CA GLY A 253 -22.90 4.74 7.02
C GLY A 253 -22.12 5.74 7.84
#